data_75c63ee986730e2bcde6f54e8e7e5125
#
_entry.id   75c63ee986730e2bcde6f54e8e7e5125
#
_cell.length_a   1.000
_cell.length_b   1.000
_cell.length_c   1.000
_cell.angle_alpha   90.00
_cell.angle_beta   90.00
_cell.angle_gamma   90.00
#
_symmetry.space_group_name_H-M   'P 1'
#
loop_
_entity.id
_entity.type
_entity.pdbx_description
1 polymer ?
#
loop_
_entity_poly.entity_id
_entity_poly.type
_entity_poly.pdbx_seq_one_letter_code
_entity_poly.pdbx_strand_id
1 'polypeptide(L)'
;DLHLVTKIQPYPERYYDYAVSAGGAAPKQFSQENLFEYHLYSLDRTTDLKDNETKQISLLSAFNVPVQKEFVFDGAANGTDVQVKLKFKNSQQQGLGVPIPKGIVRVYKEDSSKQLQFVGEDSVDHTKTDDEVRLFLGNAFDVSGERIQTESVNAAKGLYRNSYEIVLQNQKDTGMEVIVAENIGQFGSVTKFSDPFDKKSATKIEFKVKVPAKGEKKVSYTVETRTYYQ
;
A
#
# COMPACT_ATOMS: atom_id res chain seq x y z
N ASP A 1 16.32 -4.40 6.89
CA ASP A 1 15.22 -4.66 7.82
C ASP A 1 14.34 -3.42 7.92
N LEU A 2 13.04 -3.61 7.87
CA LEU A 2 12.05 -2.54 7.96
C LEU A 2 11.39 -2.57 9.34
N HIS A 3 11.26 -1.40 9.97
CA HIS A 3 10.62 -1.22 11.26
C HIS A 3 9.32 -0.45 11.09
N LEU A 4 8.21 -1.01 11.56
CA LEU A 4 6.91 -0.35 11.57
C LEU A 4 6.66 0.21 12.97
N VAL A 5 6.44 1.52 13.06
CA VAL A 5 6.07 2.19 14.31
C VAL A 5 4.78 2.98 14.07
N THR A 6 3.73 2.61 14.77
CA THR A 6 2.52 3.40 14.80
C THR A 6 2.67 4.52 15.83
N LYS A 7 3.01 5.71 15.36
CA LYS A 7 2.98 6.93 16.18
C LYS A 7 2.02 7.93 15.56
N ILE A 8 1.20 8.52 16.39
CA ILE A 8 0.38 9.67 16.04
C ILE A 8 1.01 10.92 16.71
N GLN A 9 1.39 11.97 15.98
CA GLN A 9 1.90 13.23 16.57
C GLN A 9 1.06 14.45 16.19
N PRO A 10 1.03 15.49 17.07
CA PRO A 10 1.56 16.78 16.69
C PRO A 10 2.43 17.47 17.77
N TYR A 11 3.58 17.99 17.31
CA TYR A 11 4.50 19.06 17.76
C TYR A 11 4.69 19.41 19.27
N PRO A 12 5.92 19.91 19.68
CA PRO A 12 7.27 19.49 19.35
C PRO A 12 8.06 18.90 20.55
N GLU A 13 9.07 18.16 20.19
CA GLU A 13 10.32 17.79 20.85
C GLU A 13 10.43 17.66 22.36
N ARG A 14 10.60 16.41 22.81
CA ARG A 14 11.72 15.97 23.65
C ARG A 14 12.11 14.57 23.25
N TYR A 15 13.29 14.44 22.68
CA TYR A 15 13.98 13.15 22.52
C TYR A 15 14.08 12.47 23.86
N TYR A 16 13.40 11.34 24.02
CA TYR A 16 13.76 10.33 25.00
C TYR A 16 14.54 9.27 24.26
N ASP A 17 15.83 9.25 24.57
CA ASP A 17 16.81 8.26 24.15
C ASP A 17 16.38 6.89 24.70
N TYR A 18 15.66 6.09 23.88
CA TYR A 18 15.49 4.69 24.16
C TYR A 18 16.57 3.94 23.39
N ALA A 19 17.62 3.59 24.09
CA ALA A 19 18.58 2.60 23.64
C ALA A 19 17.83 1.29 23.34
N VAL A 20 17.53 1.05 22.06
CA VAL A 20 16.94 -0.21 21.61
C VAL A 20 18.07 -1.23 21.58
N SER A 21 18.14 -2.09 22.58
CA SER A 21 18.98 -3.27 22.53
C SER A 21 18.48 -4.17 21.40
N ALA A 22 19.36 -4.46 20.46
CA ALA A 22 19.10 -5.37 19.36
C ALA A 22 18.63 -6.74 19.90
N GLY A 23 17.39 -7.14 19.60
CA GLY A 23 16.90 -8.49 19.81
C GLY A 23 15.71 -8.69 20.78
N GLY A 24 15.12 -7.64 21.32
CA GLY A 24 13.96 -7.75 22.20
C GLY A 24 12.64 -7.36 21.53
N ALA A 25 11.56 -8.09 21.81
CA ALA A 25 10.22 -7.61 21.47
C ALA A 25 10.00 -6.23 22.10
N ALA A 26 9.43 -5.28 21.34
CA ALA A 26 9.10 -3.96 21.87
C ALA A 26 8.21 -4.13 23.12
N PRO A 27 8.47 -3.37 24.20
CA PRO A 27 7.61 -3.44 25.38
C PRO A 27 6.19 -3.06 24.94
N LYS A 28 5.23 -3.93 25.24
CA LYS A 28 3.81 -3.65 25.02
C LYS A 28 3.44 -2.48 25.92
N GLN A 29 2.98 -1.39 25.33
CA GLN A 29 2.50 -0.21 26.07
C GLN A 29 1.02 -0.30 26.41
N PHE A 30 0.31 -1.23 25.75
CA PHE A 30 -1.11 -1.45 25.94
C PHE A 30 -1.39 -2.94 26.12
N SER A 31 -2.33 -3.23 27.01
CA SER A 31 -3.02 -4.50 27.08
C SER A 31 -4.30 -4.42 26.25
N GLN A 32 -4.66 -5.52 25.60
CA GLN A 32 -5.88 -5.63 24.79
C GLN A 32 -6.76 -6.73 25.33
N GLU A 33 -8.06 -6.44 25.45
CA GLU A 33 -9.08 -7.43 25.77
C GLU A 33 -10.28 -7.29 24.83
N ASN A 34 -10.99 -8.40 24.62
CA ASN A 34 -12.22 -8.40 23.83
C ASN A 34 -13.38 -7.99 24.74
N LEU A 35 -14.15 -6.99 24.32
CA LEU A 35 -15.35 -6.53 24.98
C LEU A 35 -16.52 -6.55 23.99
N PHE A 36 -17.32 -7.63 24.00
CA PHE A 36 -18.35 -7.89 22.99
C PHE A 36 -17.76 -7.91 21.58
N GLU A 37 -18.28 -7.05 20.69
CA GLU A 37 -17.78 -6.84 19.32
C GLU A 37 -16.66 -5.80 19.22
N TYR A 38 -16.17 -5.28 20.35
CA TYR A 38 -15.15 -4.25 20.43
C TYR A 38 -13.84 -4.79 21.01
N HIS A 39 -12.76 -4.07 20.75
CA HIS A 39 -11.47 -4.28 21.40
C HIS A 39 -11.18 -3.12 22.34
N LEU A 40 -10.93 -3.43 23.61
CA LEU A 40 -10.48 -2.48 24.60
C LEU A 40 -8.95 -2.48 24.63
N TYR A 41 -8.35 -1.32 24.49
CA TYR A 41 -6.92 -1.10 24.61
C TYR A 41 -6.64 -0.29 25.87
N SER A 42 -6.05 -0.91 26.87
CA SER A 42 -5.71 -0.26 28.14
C SER A 42 -4.23 0.11 28.15
N LEU A 43 -3.93 1.39 28.44
CA LEU A 43 -2.55 1.84 28.60
C LEU A 43 -2.00 1.30 29.91
N ASP A 44 -0.88 0.55 29.84
CA ASP A 44 -0.28 -0.12 31.03
C ASP A 44 0.42 0.86 31.97
N ARG A 45 0.50 2.14 31.65
CA ARG A 45 1.07 3.20 32.47
C ARG A 45 0.13 4.39 32.60
N THR A 46 0.15 5.04 33.73
CA THR A 46 -0.54 6.33 33.92
C THR A 46 0.13 7.43 33.07
N THR A 47 -0.65 8.36 32.58
CA THR A 47 -0.16 9.55 31.89
C THR A 47 -0.98 10.76 32.30
N ASP A 48 -0.31 11.91 32.51
CA ASP A 48 -1.00 13.16 32.80
C ASP A 48 -1.52 13.78 31.49
N LEU A 49 -2.71 14.33 31.54
CA LEU A 49 -3.30 15.14 30.45
C LEU A 49 -3.72 16.48 31.03
N LYS A 50 -3.10 17.55 30.55
CA LYS A 50 -3.43 18.92 30.97
C LYS A 50 -4.64 19.43 30.21
N ASP A 51 -5.26 20.49 30.75
CA ASP A 51 -6.34 21.19 30.05
C ASP A 51 -5.86 21.73 28.71
N ASN A 52 -6.68 21.51 27.66
CA ASN A 52 -6.36 21.83 26.25
C ASN A 52 -5.09 21.13 25.68
N GLU A 53 -4.64 20.02 26.28
CA GLU A 53 -3.53 19.21 25.77
C GLU A 53 -4.06 18.03 24.93
N THR A 54 -3.48 17.82 23.75
CA THR A 54 -3.65 16.59 22.99
C THR A 54 -2.39 15.75 23.12
N LYS A 55 -2.51 14.56 23.66
CA LYS A 55 -1.40 13.62 23.82
C LYS A 55 -1.59 12.42 22.93
N GLN A 56 -0.59 12.12 22.12
CA GLN A 56 -0.59 10.94 21.27
C GLN A 56 0.39 9.90 21.84
N ILE A 57 -0.08 8.66 21.87
CA ILE A 57 0.68 7.55 22.43
C ILE A 57 0.76 6.46 21.36
N SER A 58 1.95 5.87 21.20
CA SER A 58 2.11 4.73 20.28
C SER A 58 1.29 3.54 20.79
N LEU A 59 0.35 3.07 19.98
CA LEU A 59 -0.49 1.93 20.33
C LEU A 59 0.24 0.60 20.13
N LEU A 60 0.94 0.46 19.01
CA LEU A 60 1.62 -0.75 18.61
C LEU A 60 2.96 -0.40 17.97
N SER A 61 3.98 -1.17 18.28
CA SER A 61 5.27 -1.15 17.59
C SER A 61 5.65 -2.57 17.20
N ALA A 62 6.08 -2.76 15.96
CA ALA A 62 6.55 -4.04 15.46
C ALA A 62 7.88 -3.85 14.73
N PHE A 63 8.82 -4.75 14.95
CA PHE A 63 10.16 -4.71 14.37
C PHE A 63 10.36 -5.92 13.46
N ASN A 64 11.19 -5.76 12.44
CA ASN A 64 11.55 -6.82 11.49
C ASN A 64 10.33 -7.50 10.83
N VAL A 65 9.27 -6.73 10.59
CA VAL A 65 8.09 -7.26 9.88
C VAL A 65 8.48 -7.56 8.44
N PRO A 66 8.32 -8.81 7.98
CA PRO A 66 8.56 -9.14 6.59
C PRO A 66 7.58 -8.38 5.70
N VAL A 67 8.08 -7.58 4.79
CA VAL A 67 7.25 -6.79 3.88
C VAL A 67 7.63 -7.07 2.43
N GLN A 68 6.65 -7.05 1.55
CA GLN A 68 6.83 -7.06 0.11
C GLN A 68 6.68 -5.63 -0.41
N LYS A 69 7.70 -5.13 -1.09
CA LYS A 69 7.63 -3.86 -1.81
C LYS A 69 6.97 -4.09 -3.17
N GLU A 70 5.90 -3.36 -3.44
CA GLU A 70 5.17 -3.37 -4.70
C GLU A 70 5.32 -2.01 -5.39
N PHE A 71 5.45 -2.04 -6.72
CA PHE A 71 5.35 -0.85 -7.56
C PHE A 71 4.03 -0.96 -8.32
N VAL A 72 3.16 0.01 -8.14
CA VAL A 72 1.79 -0.03 -8.68
C VAL A 72 1.56 1.19 -9.56
N PHE A 73 1.23 0.94 -10.81
CA PHE A 73 0.79 1.95 -11.77
C PHE A 73 -0.72 1.87 -11.97
N ASP A 74 -1.41 2.96 -11.71
CA ASP A 74 -2.83 3.18 -12.06
C ASP A 74 -2.92 4.52 -12.80
N GLY A 75 -2.77 4.46 -14.12
CA GLY A 75 -2.72 5.65 -14.95
C GLY A 75 -4.03 6.44 -15.00
N ALA A 76 -5.15 5.81 -14.67
CA ALA A 76 -6.45 6.49 -14.59
C ALA A 76 -6.60 7.32 -13.30
N ALA A 77 -5.98 6.86 -12.19
CA ALA A 77 -6.09 7.51 -10.90
C ALA A 77 -4.89 8.44 -10.60
N ASN A 78 -3.68 8.07 -11.03
CA ASN A 78 -2.43 8.69 -10.57
C ASN A 78 -1.60 9.32 -11.71
N GLY A 79 -2.17 9.44 -12.92
CA GLY A 79 -1.47 10.03 -14.06
C GLY A 79 -0.24 9.22 -14.47
N THR A 80 0.97 9.81 -14.39
CA THR A 80 2.23 9.15 -14.77
C THR A 80 2.96 8.48 -13.60
N ASP A 81 2.44 8.64 -12.38
CA ASP A 81 3.12 8.20 -11.17
C ASP A 81 3.02 6.69 -10.94
N VAL A 82 4.14 6.07 -10.65
CA VAL A 82 4.22 4.70 -10.14
C VAL A 82 4.34 4.73 -8.63
N GLN A 83 3.30 4.28 -7.94
CA GLN A 83 3.25 4.25 -6.49
C GLN A 83 4.13 3.15 -5.91
N VAL A 84 4.85 3.47 -4.83
CA VAL A 84 5.56 2.49 -4.00
C VAL A 84 4.66 2.11 -2.84
N LYS A 85 4.32 0.82 -2.75
CA LYS A 85 3.52 0.27 -1.66
C LYS A 85 4.30 -0.79 -0.90
N LEU A 86 4.06 -0.86 0.40
CA LEU A 86 4.48 -1.99 1.22
C LEU A 86 3.27 -2.86 1.54
N LYS A 87 3.44 -4.14 1.31
CA LYS A 87 2.45 -5.17 1.57
C LYS A 87 2.97 -6.10 2.66
N PHE A 88 2.17 -6.37 3.68
CA PHE A 88 2.48 -7.35 4.73
C PHE A 88 1.20 -7.96 5.29
N LYS A 89 1.33 -9.07 6.00
CA LYS A 89 0.23 -9.74 6.65
C LYS A 89 0.24 -9.42 8.15
N ASN A 90 -0.92 -9.06 8.70
CA ASN A 90 -1.07 -8.85 10.15
C ASN A 90 -1.15 -10.19 10.88
N SER A 91 -0.06 -10.95 10.93
CA SER A 91 -0.05 -12.28 11.55
C SER A 91 0.98 -12.41 12.66
N GLN A 92 0.70 -13.27 13.64
CA GLN A 92 1.60 -13.55 14.75
C GLN A 92 2.96 -14.09 14.29
N GLN A 93 2.97 -14.87 13.22
CA GLN A 93 4.19 -15.40 12.61
C GLN A 93 5.10 -14.30 12.06
N GLN A 94 4.53 -13.14 11.72
CA GLN A 94 5.26 -11.97 11.22
C GLN A 94 5.49 -10.90 12.31
N GLY A 95 5.35 -11.24 13.60
CA GLY A 95 5.59 -10.31 14.71
C GLY A 95 4.44 -9.33 14.97
N LEU A 96 3.29 -9.55 14.36
CA LEU A 96 2.04 -8.80 14.54
C LEU A 96 0.95 -9.73 15.12
N GLY A 97 -0.21 -9.82 14.50
CA GLY A 97 -1.25 -10.79 14.87
C GLY A 97 -2.19 -10.29 15.96
N VAL A 98 -2.29 -8.98 16.09
CA VAL A 98 -3.30 -8.32 16.94
C VAL A 98 -4.21 -7.47 16.04
N PRO A 99 -5.49 -7.30 16.37
CA PRO A 99 -6.33 -6.36 15.66
C PRO A 99 -5.71 -4.96 15.69
N ILE A 100 -5.61 -4.32 14.55
CA ILE A 100 -5.07 -2.98 14.42
C ILE A 100 -6.26 -2.03 14.22
N PRO A 101 -6.50 -1.08 15.13
CA PRO A 101 -7.54 -0.09 14.94
C PRO A 101 -7.16 0.89 13.84
N LYS A 102 -8.18 1.55 13.28
CA LYS A 102 -7.97 2.64 12.33
C LYS A 102 -6.99 3.68 12.88
N GLY A 103 -5.99 4.03 12.08
CA GLY A 103 -4.95 4.96 12.50
C GLY A 103 -3.90 5.21 11.43
N ILE A 104 -2.78 5.80 11.85
CA ILE A 104 -1.63 6.08 10.98
C ILE A 104 -0.50 5.10 11.30
N VAL A 105 0.02 4.46 10.27
CA VAL A 105 1.22 3.60 10.34
C VAL A 105 2.40 4.36 9.78
N ARG A 106 3.47 4.50 10.56
CA ARG A 106 4.74 5.07 10.13
C ARG A 106 5.75 3.97 9.87
N VAL A 107 6.45 4.12 8.76
CA VAL A 107 7.45 3.16 8.32
C VAL A 107 8.83 3.76 8.45
N TYR A 108 9.72 3.02 9.09
CA TYR A 108 11.13 3.38 9.24
C TYR A 108 12.00 2.28 8.66
N LYS A 109 13.14 2.64 8.13
CA LYS A 109 14.15 1.73 7.62
C LYS A 109 15.50 2.06 8.24
N GLU A 110 16.25 1.04 8.66
CA GLU A 110 17.63 1.22 9.07
C GLU A 110 18.52 1.62 7.88
N ASP A 111 19.33 2.63 8.06
CA ASP A 111 20.39 3.01 7.14
C ASP A 111 21.67 2.16 7.36
N SER A 112 22.74 2.47 6.62
CA SER A 112 24.05 1.81 6.75
C SER A 112 24.70 1.99 8.13
N SER A 113 24.31 3.02 8.87
CA SER A 113 24.76 3.34 10.24
C SER A 113 23.85 2.74 11.33
N LYS A 114 22.87 1.90 10.94
CA LYS A 114 21.83 1.31 11.79
C LYS A 114 20.93 2.36 12.49
N GLN A 115 20.80 3.53 11.90
CA GLN A 115 19.86 4.54 12.37
C GLN A 115 18.53 4.40 11.61
N LEU A 116 17.44 4.58 12.35
CA LEU A 116 16.10 4.51 11.78
C LEU A 116 15.77 5.80 11.00
N GLN A 117 15.64 5.66 9.70
CA GLN A 117 15.24 6.75 8.81
C GLN A 117 13.76 6.61 8.48
N PHE A 118 13.01 7.70 8.59
CA PHE A 118 11.62 7.76 8.21
C PHE A 118 11.49 7.58 6.68
N VAL A 119 10.65 6.62 6.26
CA VAL A 119 10.45 6.29 4.84
C VAL A 119 9.10 6.79 4.33
N GLY A 120 8.08 6.81 5.19
CA GLY A 120 6.75 7.27 4.84
C GLY A 120 5.70 6.87 5.87
N GLU A 121 4.50 7.39 5.69
CA GLU A 121 3.34 7.05 6.53
C GLU A 121 2.08 6.91 5.68
N ASP A 122 1.17 6.07 6.12
CA ASP A 122 -0.16 5.91 5.51
C ASP A 122 -1.21 5.62 6.58
N SER A 123 -2.45 5.91 6.26
CA SER A 123 -3.59 5.57 7.09
C SER A 123 -4.04 4.15 6.82
N VAL A 124 -4.39 3.43 7.88
CA VAL A 124 -4.98 2.10 7.79
C VAL A 124 -6.37 2.12 8.41
N ASP A 125 -7.28 1.34 7.85
CA ASP A 125 -8.56 1.05 8.47
C ASP A 125 -8.43 -0.08 9.49
N HIS A 126 -9.53 -0.36 10.23
CA HIS A 126 -9.59 -1.49 11.16
C HIS A 126 -9.17 -2.77 10.44
N THR A 127 -8.05 -3.33 10.89
CA THR A 127 -7.42 -4.49 10.26
C THR A 127 -7.45 -5.67 11.23
N LYS A 128 -8.09 -6.75 10.83
CA LYS A 128 -8.18 -7.97 11.62
C LYS A 128 -6.84 -8.72 11.65
N THR A 129 -6.70 -9.61 12.61
CA THR A 129 -5.64 -10.62 12.57
C THR A 129 -5.74 -11.41 11.27
N ASP A 130 -4.59 -11.70 10.68
CA ASP A 130 -4.39 -12.39 9.40
C ASP A 130 -4.81 -11.63 8.15
N ASP A 131 -5.32 -10.42 8.25
CA ASP A 131 -5.58 -9.56 7.10
C ASP A 131 -4.28 -9.03 6.46
N GLU A 132 -4.36 -8.76 5.17
CA GLU A 132 -3.29 -8.15 4.40
C GLU A 132 -3.38 -6.62 4.49
N VAL A 133 -2.26 -5.99 4.81
CA VAL A 133 -2.10 -4.53 4.85
C VAL A 133 -1.27 -4.07 3.67
N ARG A 134 -1.70 -3.00 3.02
CA ARG A 134 -0.93 -2.29 1.99
C ARG A 134 -0.80 -0.83 2.37
N LEU A 135 0.43 -0.36 2.52
CA LEU A 135 0.77 1.03 2.84
C LEU A 135 1.33 1.73 1.61
N PHE A 136 0.80 2.89 1.29
CA PHE A 136 1.38 3.78 0.30
C PHE A 136 2.52 4.59 0.92
N LEU A 137 3.72 4.55 0.35
CA LEU A 137 4.89 5.26 0.87
C LEU A 137 5.28 6.49 0.06
N GLY A 138 4.74 6.64 -1.13
CA GLY A 138 5.09 7.71 -2.05
C GLY A 138 5.25 7.20 -3.48
N ASN A 139 5.66 8.07 -4.38
CA ASN A 139 5.85 7.75 -5.78
C ASN A 139 7.30 7.37 -6.07
N ALA A 140 7.50 6.44 -6.99
CA ALA A 140 8.82 6.05 -7.44
C ALA A 140 9.45 7.18 -8.27
N PHE A 141 10.68 7.57 -7.93
CA PHE A 141 11.36 8.67 -8.62
C PHE A 141 11.86 8.27 -10.03
N ASP A 142 12.39 7.06 -10.16
CA ASP A 142 13.04 6.58 -11.39
C ASP A 142 12.16 5.66 -12.22
N VAL A 143 10.85 5.64 -11.97
CA VAL A 143 9.90 4.79 -12.67
C VAL A 143 8.64 5.56 -12.94
N SER A 144 8.20 5.57 -14.18
CA SER A 144 6.99 6.26 -14.60
C SER A 144 6.16 5.37 -15.54
N GLY A 145 4.91 5.75 -15.71
CA GLY A 145 4.02 5.11 -16.66
C GLY A 145 3.20 6.13 -17.43
N GLU A 146 2.72 5.74 -18.57
CA GLU A 146 1.78 6.51 -19.37
C GLU A 146 0.63 5.59 -19.80
N ARG A 147 -0.60 6.07 -19.69
CA ARG A 147 -1.80 5.36 -20.12
C ARG A 147 -2.42 6.07 -21.30
N ILE A 148 -2.46 5.41 -22.43
CA ILE A 148 -2.93 5.96 -23.70
C ILE A 148 -4.19 5.19 -24.14
N GLN A 149 -5.28 5.89 -24.40
CA GLN A 149 -6.44 5.29 -25.06
C GLN A 149 -6.21 5.31 -26.58
N THR A 150 -6.01 4.13 -27.17
CA THR A 150 -5.67 3.99 -28.58
C THR A 150 -6.91 3.84 -29.47
N GLU A 151 -8.03 3.38 -28.89
CA GLU A 151 -9.29 3.22 -29.62
C GLU A 151 -10.47 3.47 -28.68
N SER A 152 -11.52 4.11 -29.21
CA SER A 152 -12.82 4.22 -28.55
C SER A 152 -13.91 4.19 -29.61
N VAL A 153 -14.64 3.09 -29.71
CA VAL A 153 -15.67 2.90 -30.75
C VAL A 153 -16.96 2.34 -30.17
N ASN A 154 -18.07 2.75 -30.75
CA ASN A 154 -19.35 2.09 -30.57
C ASN A 154 -19.45 0.93 -31.57
N ALA A 155 -19.08 -0.28 -31.11
CA ALA A 155 -18.96 -1.46 -31.96
C ALA A 155 -20.32 -2.03 -32.40
N ALA A 156 -21.39 -1.81 -31.59
CA ALA A 156 -22.77 -2.13 -31.91
C ALA A 156 -23.69 -1.38 -30.94
N LYS A 157 -25.01 -1.40 -31.16
CA LYS A 157 -25.97 -0.77 -30.24
C LYS A 157 -25.76 -1.30 -28.81
N GLY A 158 -25.36 -0.40 -27.91
CA GLY A 158 -25.08 -0.74 -26.52
C GLY A 158 -23.79 -1.52 -26.28
N LEU A 159 -22.87 -1.62 -27.27
CA LEU A 159 -21.58 -2.26 -27.14
C LEU A 159 -20.46 -1.26 -27.47
N TYR A 160 -19.70 -0.89 -26.45
CA TYR A 160 -18.55 0.01 -26.56
C TYR A 160 -17.26 -0.80 -26.45
N ARG A 161 -16.30 -0.48 -27.31
CA ARG A 161 -14.95 -1.06 -27.28
C ARG A 161 -13.94 0.04 -27.09
N ASN A 162 -13.10 -0.13 -26.06
CA ASN A 162 -12.00 0.77 -25.75
C ASN A 162 -10.69 -0.02 -25.68
N SER A 163 -9.68 0.45 -26.39
CA SER A 163 -8.33 -0.14 -26.35
C SER A 163 -7.37 0.83 -25.69
N TYR A 164 -6.43 0.28 -24.93
CA TYR A 164 -5.45 1.04 -24.17
C TYR A 164 -4.06 0.46 -24.37
N GLU A 165 -3.07 1.34 -24.40
CA GLU A 165 -1.65 1.02 -24.29
C GLU A 165 -1.09 1.69 -23.03
N ILE A 166 -0.40 0.93 -22.22
CA ILE A 166 0.36 1.40 -21.07
C ILE A 166 1.84 1.27 -21.38
N VAL A 167 2.57 2.37 -21.26
CA VAL A 167 4.01 2.43 -21.47
C VAL A 167 4.67 2.66 -20.12
N LEU A 168 5.44 1.69 -19.61
CA LEU A 168 6.19 1.80 -18.36
C LEU A 168 7.66 2.05 -18.68
N GLN A 169 8.28 3.01 -17.99
CA GLN A 169 9.68 3.37 -18.12
C GLN A 169 10.41 3.16 -16.80
N ASN A 170 11.56 2.50 -16.85
CA ASN A 170 12.40 2.24 -15.69
C ASN A 170 13.80 2.84 -15.91
N GLN A 171 14.13 3.87 -15.13
CA GLN A 171 15.44 4.53 -15.16
C GLN A 171 16.45 3.93 -14.17
N LYS A 172 16.07 2.87 -13.43
CA LYS A 172 16.97 2.18 -12.50
C LYS A 172 17.94 1.25 -13.23
N ASP A 173 19.07 0.97 -12.61
CA ASP A 173 20.10 0.05 -13.13
C ASP A 173 19.70 -1.44 -12.97
N THR A 174 18.55 -1.70 -12.36
CA THR A 174 18.00 -3.04 -12.15
C THR A 174 16.60 -3.17 -12.72
N GLY A 175 16.32 -4.34 -13.32
CA GLY A 175 14.95 -4.67 -13.73
C GLY A 175 14.01 -4.81 -12.53
N MET A 176 12.74 -4.57 -12.74
CA MET A 176 11.74 -4.62 -11.69
C MET A 176 10.39 -5.10 -12.19
N GLU A 177 9.56 -5.56 -11.27
CA GLU A 177 8.15 -5.87 -11.56
C GLU A 177 7.27 -4.68 -11.19
N VAL A 178 6.36 -4.32 -12.09
CA VAL A 178 5.34 -3.30 -11.88
C VAL A 178 3.96 -3.94 -12.02
N ILE A 179 3.08 -3.66 -11.08
CA ILE A 179 1.67 -4.03 -11.13
C ILE A 179 0.94 -2.90 -11.84
N VAL A 180 0.40 -3.18 -13.03
CA VAL A 180 -0.51 -2.27 -13.74
C VAL A 180 -1.92 -2.58 -13.28
N ALA A 181 -2.53 -1.67 -12.54
CA ALA A 181 -3.89 -1.78 -12.02
C ALA A 181 -4.85 -1.01 -12.94
N GLU A 182 -5.87 -1.70 -13.47
CA GLU A 182 -6.84 -1.12 -14.38
C GLU A 182 -8.27 -1.36 -13.92
N ASN A 183 -9.10 -0.33 -14.08
CA ASN A 183 -10.54 -0.42 -13.85
C ASN A 183 -11.24 -0.62 -15.18
N ILE A 184 -11.88 -1.78 -15.34
CA ILE A 184 -12.60 -2.15 -16.57
C ILE A 184 -14.11 -1.84 -16.52
N GLY A 185 -14.58 -1.25 -15.42
CA GLY A 185 -16.01 -0.96 -15.20
C GLY A 185 -16.83 -2.21 -14.84
N GLN A 186 -18.05 -1.98 -14.38
CA GLN A 186 -18.93 -3.04 -13.84
C GLN A 186 -19.30 -4.10 -14.89
N PHE A 187 -19.44 -3.72 -16.15
CA PHE A 187 -19.83 -4.61 -17.24
C PHE A 187 -18.72 -4.78 -18.27
N GLY A 188 -17.49 -4.45 -17.89
CA GLY A 188 -16.33 -4.56 -18.75
C GLY A 188 -15.84 -6.01 -18.85
N SER A 189 -15.51 -6.42 -20.07
CA SER A 189 -14.87 -7.70 -20.38
C SER A 189 -13.61 -7.45 -21.21
N VAL A 190 -12.47 -7.98 -20.74
CA VAL A 190 -11.22 -7.91 -21.50
C VAL A 190 -11.28 -8.93 -22.62
N THR A 191 -11.14 -8.46 -23.87
CA THR A 191 -11.23 -9.31 -25.06
C THR A 191 -9.90 -9.53 -25.77
N LYS A 192 -8.95 -8.60 -25.61
CA LYS A 192 -7.58 -8.70 -26.12
C LYS A 192 -6.60 -8.21 -25.06
N PHE A 193 -5.44 -8.81 -24.97
CA PHE A 193 -4.39 -8.40 -24.03
C PHE A 193 -3.02 -8.91 -24.50
N SER A 194 -1.95 -8.15 -24.22
CA SER A 194 -0.57 -8.51 -24.55
C SER A 194 0.11 -9.38 -23.49
N ASP A 195 -0.29 -9.18 -22.23
CA ASP A 195 0.30 -9.83 -21.06
C ASP A 195 -0.81 -10.45 -20.20
N PRO A 196 -0.56 -11.56 -19.49
CA PRO A 196 -1.56 -12.17 -18.61
C PRO A 196 -1.95 -11.22 -17.47
N PHE A 197 -3.19 -11.29 -17.04
CA PHE A 197 -3.72 -10.49 -15.94
C PHE A 197 -4.47 -11.33 -14.92
N ASP A 198 -4.50 -10.84 -13.69
CA ASP A 198 -5.32 -11.35 -12.59
C ASP A 198 -6.58 -10.51 -12.45
N LYS A 199 -7.75 -11.14 -12.38
CA LYS A 199 -9.00 -10.45 -12.03
C LYS A 199 -9.11 -10.32 -10.52
N LYS A 200 -9.05 -9.11 -9.99
CA LYS A 200 -9.10 -8.81 -8.55
C LYS A 200 -10.53 -8.59 -8.03
N SER A 201 -11.40 -8.08 -8.88
CA SER A 201 -12.82 -7.91 -8.58
C SER A 201 -13.65 -7.90 -9.87
N ALA A 202 -14.95 -7.63 -9.76
CA ALA A 202 -15.82 -7.46 -10.93
C ALA A 202 -15.31 -6.33 -11.87
N THR A 203 -14.66 -5.31 -11.31
CA THR A 203 -14.25 -4.10 -12.03
C THR A 203 -12.75 -3.90 -12.14
N LYS A 204 -11.92 -4.70 -11.45
CA LYS A 204 -10.47 -4.49 -11.37
C LYS A 204 -9.69 -5.67 -11.90
N ILE A 205 -8.69 -5.38 -12.72
CA ILE A 205 -7.68 -6.32 -13.20
C ILE A 205 -6.28 -5.80 -12.87
N GLU A 206 -5.31 -6.69 -12.73
CA GLU A 206 -3.90 -6.37 -12.52
C GLU A 206 -3.02 -7.17 -13.47
N PHE A 207 -2.14 -6.48 -14.22
CA PHE A 207 -1.05 -7.10 -14.95
C PHE A 207 0.22 -7.03 -14.11
N LYS A 208 0.96 -8.13 -13.98
CA LYS A 208 2.29 -8.14 -13.37
C LYS A 208 3.32 -8.19 -14.48
N VAL A 209 4.01 -7.11 -14.70
CA VAL A 209 4.93 -6.97 -15.82
C VAL A 209 6.35 -6.65 -15.38
N LYS A 210 7.30 -7.30 -16.01
CA LYS A 210 8.73 -7.04 -15.78
C LYS A 210 9.18 -5.93 -16.72
N VAL A 211 9.70 -4.87 -16.12
CA VAL A 211 10.30 -3.73 -16.83
C VAL A 211 11.81 -3.86 -16.73
N PRO A 212 12.56 -3.93 -17.84
CA PRO A 212 14.00 -4.11 -17.81
C PRO A 212 14.72 -2.90 -17.20
N ALA A 213 15.97 -3.10 -16.79
CA ALA A 213 16.83 -2.00 -16.36
C ALA A 213 17.05 -0.99 -17.49
N LYS A 214 17.00 0.31 -17.17
CA LYS A 214 17.15 1.39 -18.16
C LYS A 214 16.30 1.20 -19.42
N GLY A 215 15.10 0.65 -19.25
CA GLY A 215 14.28 0.23 -20.38
C GLY A 215 12.80 0.50 -20.23
N GLU A 216 12.07 0.02 -21.21
CA GLU A 216 10.65 0.25 -21.38
C GLU A 216 9.88 -1.08 -21.52
N LYS A 217 8.64 -1.12 -21.06
CA LYS A 217 7.68 -2.21 -21.29
C LYS A 217 6.34 -1.65 -21.69
N LYS A 218 5.78 -2.17 -22.77
CA LYS A 218 4.42 -1.86 -23.22
C LYS A 218 3.46 -2.99 -22.86
N VAL A 219 2.30 -2.60 -22.38
CA VAL A 219 1.16 -3.48 -22.09
C VAL A 219 -0.05 -2.94 -22.83
N SER A 220 -0.75 -3.79 -23.58
CA SER A 220 -1.97 -3.38 -24.29
C SER A 220 -3.13 -4.29 -23.94
N TYR A 221 -4.32 -3.70 -23.87
CA TYR A 221 -5.54 -4.47 -23.68
C TYR A 221 -6.75 -3.77 -24.29
N THR A 222 -7.79 -4.55 -24.56
CA THR A 222 -9.08 -4.06 -25.08
C THR A 222 -10.20 -4.50 -24.15
N VAL A 223 -11.05 -3.56 -23.76
CA VAL A 223 -12.24 -3.80 -22.97
C VAL A 223 -13.49 -3.57 -23.82
N GLU A 224 -14.42 -4.51 -23.79
CA GLU A 224 -15.78 -4.35 -24.29
C GLU A 224 -16.75 -4.17 -23.13
N THR A 225 -17.56 -3.12 -23.18
CA THR A 225 -18.58 -2.80 -22.18
C THR A 225 -19.95 -2.82 -22.81
N ARG A 226 -20.88 -3.57 -22.22
CA ARG A 226 -22.28 -3.61 -22.67
C ARG A 226 -23.14 -2.72 -21.79
N THR A 227 -23.91 -1.84 -22.43
CA THR A 227 -24.93 -1.03 -21.74
C THR A 227 -26.30 -1.62 -22.05
N TYR A 228 -27.02 -2.01 -21.03
CA TYR A 228 -28.42 -2.43 -21.18
C TYR A 228 -29.27 -1.18 -21.06
N TYR A 229 -29.92 -0.78 -22.16
CA TYR A 229 -30.98 0.22 -22.08
C TYR A 229 -32.23 -0.47 -21.48
N GLN A 230 -32.67 0.01 -20.35
CA GLN A 230 -34.00 -0.30 -19.82
C GLN A 230 -35.06 0.42 -20.63
#